data_f8abf6c7214a9d125c05fdceec91d2fb
#
_entry.id   f8abf6c7214a9d125c05fdceec91d2fb
#
_cell.length_a   1.000
_cell.length_b   1.000
_cell.length_c   1.000
_cell.angle_alpha   90.00
_cell.angle_beta   90.00
_cell.angle_gamma   90.00
#
_symmetry.space_group_name_H-M   'P 1'
#
loop_
_entity.id
_entity.type
_entity.pdbx_description
1 polymer ?
#
loop_
_entity_poly.entity_id
_entity_poly.type
_entity_poly.pdbx_seq_one_letter_code
_entity_poly.pdbx_strand_id
1 'polypeptide(L)'
;IVTNISYVDTRTNGSCNDNYTIARVWTAVDSCGNSNNCSQVVTVQDTTRPAITCPVDVTINCEANNLPANTGIATATDNCTDVVTNITYADTRTNGSCNDNYTIARVWTAVDSCGNSNNCTQVVTVQDTTRPAITCPVDLTINCEAVNLPANTGTATATDNCTDIVTNISYVDTRTNGSCNDNYTIARVWTAIDSCGNSNNCAQVVTVQDTTRPAITCPVDVTINCEANNLPANTGSSSATDNCTDIVTNITYADTRTNGSCNDNYTIARVWTAVDSCG
;
A
#
# COMPACT_ATOMS: atom_id res chain seq x y z
N ILE A 1 83.63 -37.09 25.30
CA ILE A 1 82.22 -37.43 25.03
C ILE A 1 81.36 -36.25 25.48
N VAL A 2 80.46 -35.74 24.63
CA VAL A 2 79.49 -34.70 25.00
C VAL A 2 78.52 -35.35 26.00
N THR A 3 78.37 -34.71 27.17
CA THR A 3 77.56 -35.27 28.30
C THR A 3 76.28 -34.50 28.54
N ASN A 4 76.19 -33.25 28.06
CA ASN A 4 74.98 -32.39 28.21
C ASN A 4 74.73 -31.50 27.00
N ILE A 5 73.51 -31.49 26.55
CA ILE A 5 72.98 -30.50 25.53
C ILE A 5 71.79 -29.79 26.14
N SER A 6 71.85 -28.46 26.23
CA SER A 6 70.79 -27.62 26.75
C SER A 6 70.50 -26.47 25.76
N TYR A 7 69.39 -25.79 25.92
CA TYR A 7 69.10 -24.59 25.18
C TYR A 7 68.48 -23.51 26.06
N VAL A 8 68.61 -22.28 25.59
CA VAL A 8 67.93 -21.11 26.13
C VAL A 8 67.23 -20.38 25.00
N ASP A 9 65.95 -20.06 25.24
CA ASP A 9 65.12 -19.36 24.30
C ASP A 9 64.91 -17.88 24.72
N THR A 10 65.07 -16.99 23.77
CA THR A 10 64.68 -15.60 23.94
C THR A 10 63.61 -15.26 22.91
N ARG A 11 62.38 -14.97 23.40
CA ARG A 11 61.24 -14.58 22.54
C ARG A 11 61.24 -13.07 22.28
N THR A 12 61.04 -12.68 21.02
CA THR A 12 60.81 -11.29 20.60
C THR A 12 59.44 -11.24 19.92
N ASN A 13 58.53 -10.46 20.47
CA ASN A 13 57.18 -10.29 19.94
C ASN A 13 57.20 -9.53 18.62
N GLY A 14 56.30 -9.90 17.68
CA GLY A 14 56.05 -9.24 16.43
C GLY A 14 54.86 -8.26 16.48
N SER A 15 54.16 -8.14 15.38
CA SER A 15 53.03 -7.19 15.22
C SER A 15 51.76 -7.60 15.98
N CYS A 16 51.60 -8.88 16.31
CA CYS A 16 50.50 -9.46 17.09
C CYS A 16 51.07 -10.55 18.01
N ASN A 17 50.24 -11.09 18.92
CA ASN A 17 50.69 -12.10 19.89
C ASN A 17 51.16 -13.42 19.27
N ASP A 18 50.59 -13.78 18.13
CA ASP A 18 50.88 -15.04 17.43
C ASP A 18 51.96 -14.86 16.34
N ASN A 19 52.52 -13.68 16.19
CA ASN A 19 53.69 -13.37 15.37
C ASN A 19 54.88 -13.04 16.31
N TYR A 20 55.87 -13.93 16.35
CA TYR A 20 57.08 -13.74 17.19
C TYR A 20 58.28 -14.55 16.64
N THR A 21 59.43 -14.19 17.11
CA THR A 21 60.65 -14.97 16.88
C THR A 21 61.21 -15.52 18.19
N ILE A 22 61.77 -16.70 18.13
CA ILE A 22 62.56 -17.32 19.21
C ILE A 22 63.99 -17.42 18.74
N ALA A 23 64.88 -16.71 19.42
CA ALA A 23 66.30 -16.92 19.29
C ALA A 23 66.71 -18.02 20.30
N ARG A 24 67.00 -19.19 19.79
CA ARG A 24 67.42 -20.39 20.56
C ARG A 24 68.91 -20.56 20.48
N VAL A 25 69.59 -20.54 21.65
CA VAL A 25 71.01 -20.81 21.77
C VAL A 25 71.17 -22.20 22.36
N TRP A 26 71.70 -23.10 21.58
CA TRP A 26 72.04 -24.47 22.00
C TRP A 26 73.45 -24.47 22.56
N THR A 27 73.68 -25.14 23.68
CA THR A 27 75.00 -25.30 24.33
C THR A 27 75.26 -26.74 24.53
N ALA A 28 76.44 -27.23 24.07
CA ALA A 28 76.94 -28.58 24.32
C ALA A 28 78.13 -28.51 25.26
N VAL A 29 78.18 -29.38 26.28
CA VAL A 29 79.27 -29.45 27.24
C VAL A 29 79.81 -30.84 27.22
N ASP A 30 81.20 -31.01 27.22
CA ASP A 30 81.82 -32.29 27.30
C ASP A 30 82.12 -32.67 28.76
N SER A 31 82.63 -33.87 28.97
CA SER A 31 82.94 -34.42 30.29
C SER A 31 84.10 -33.68 30.99
N CYS A 32 84.86 -32.83 30.29
CA CYS A 32 85.95 -31.98 30.82
C CYS A 32 85.50 -30.57 31.08
N GLY A 33 84.23 -30.22 30.84
CA GLY A 33 83.64 -28.84 31.01
C GLY A 33 83.84 -27.90 29.83
N ASN A 34 84.41 -28.38 28.73
CA ASN A 34 84.49 -27.53 27.50
C ASN A 34 83.10 -27.38 26.89
N SER A 35 82.76 -26.17 26.49
CA SER A 35 81.46 -25.86 25.90
C SER A 35 81.59 -25.22 24.54
N ASN A 36 80.60 -25.45 23.69
CA ASN A 36 80.39 -24.73 22.42
C ASN A 36 78.90 -24.50 22.22
N ASN A 37 78.57 -23.49 21.45
CA ASN A 37 77.18 -23.11 21.19
C ASN A 37 76.91 -22.84 19.71
N CYS A 38 75.63 -22.93 19.34
CA CYS A 38 75.13 -22.50 18.03
C CYS A 38 73.75 -21.91 18.22
N SER A 39 73.37 -21.03 17.27
CA SER A 39 72.07 -20.32 17.32
C SER A 39 71.13 -20.77 16.24
N GLN A 40 69.85 -20.88 16.57
CA GLN A 40 68.74 -21.13 15.69
C GLN A 40 67.72 -20.00 15.86
N VAL A 41 67.15 -19.50 14.79
CA VAL A 41 65.98 -18.58 14.84
C VAL A 41 64.77 -19.38 14.40
N VAL A 42 63.74 -19.44 15.22
CA VAL A 42 62.43 -19.97 14.90
C VAL A 42 61.47 -18.79 14.75
N THR A 43 60.91 -18.63 13.57
CA THR A 43 59.88 -17.62 13.32
C THR A 43 58.47 -18.28 13.36
N VAL A 44 57.64 -17.74 14.20
CA VAL A 44 56.22 -18.15 14.31
C VAL A 44 55.39 -17.04 13.74
N GLN A 45 54.49 -17.37 12.82
CA GLN A 45 53.62 -16.41 12.15
C GLN A 45 52.21 -17.00 12.01
N ASP A 46 51.23 -16.18 12.34
CA ASP A 46 49.86 -16.47 11.97
C ASP A 46 49.60 -15.98 10.55
N THR A 47 49.24 -16.89 9.65
CA THR A 47 48.92 -16.65 8.24
C THR A 47 47.54 -17.20 7.92
N THR A 48 46.81 -17.67 8.91
CA THR A 48 45.47 -18.25 8.77
C THR A 48 44.43 -17.14 8.79
N ARG A 49 43.48 -17.20 7.89
CA ARG A 49 42.36 -16.26 7.86
C ARG A 49 41.31 -16.69 8.86
N PRO A 50 40.62 -15.74 9.52
CA PRO A 50 39.50 -16.06 10.40
C PRO A 50 38.39 -16.81 9.65
N ALA A 51 37.78 -17.78 10.31
CA ALA A 51 36.60 -18.50 9.83
C ALA A 51 35.35 -17.64 10.16
N ILE A 52 34.76 -16.98 9.16
CA ILE A 52 33.56 -16.16 9.32
C ILE A 52 32.30 -16.93 8.92
N THR A 53 31.23 -16.78 9.72
CA THR A 53 29.90 -17.31 9.46
C THR A 53 28.92 -16.15 9.31
N CYS A 54 28.33 -16.03 8.11
CA CYS A 54 27.29 -15.05 7.86
C CYS A 54 25.96 -15.41 8.51
N PRO A 55 25.13 -14.41 8.85
CA PRO A 55 23.72 -14.62 9.08
C PRO A 55 23.06 -15.20 7.84
N VAL A 56 21.94 -15.91 8.02
CA VAL A 56 21.12 -16.41 6.91
C VAL A 56 20.50 -15.24 6.13
N ASP A 57 20.25 -15.45 4.86
CA ASP A 57 19.51 -14.52 4.04
C ASP A 57 18.09 -14.33 4.60
N VAL A 58 17.56 -13.12 4.52
CA VAL A 58 16.26 -12.80 5.10
C VAL A 58 15.45 -11.89 4.16
N THR A 59 14.14 -12.13 4.14
CA THR A 59 13.16 -11.25 3.51
C THR A 59 12.36 -10.54 4.59
N ILE A 60 12.25 -9.22 4.50
CA ILE A 60 11.53 -8.36 5.43
C ILE A 60 10.59 -7.44 4.68
N ASN A 61 9.54 -6.95 5.36
CA ASN A 61 8.67 -5.91 4.82
C ASN A 61 9.39 -4.54 4.84
N CYS A 62 8.99 -3.64 3.95
CA CYS A 62 9.51 -2.27 3.83
C CYS A 62 9.53 -1.45 5.12
N GLU A 63 8.58 -1.70 6.06
CA GLU A 63 8.54 -1.06 7.38
C GLU A 63 9.59 -1.60 8.36
N ALA A 64 10.13 -2.78 8.11
CA ALA A 64 11.04 -3.43 9.04
C ALA A 64 12.43 -2.79 8.96
N ASN A 65 13.08 -2.70 10.11
CA ASN A 65 14.44 -2.19 10.16
C ASN A 65 15.43 -3.23 9.59
N ASN A 66 16.15 -2.84 8.55
CA ASN A 66 17.11 -3.69 7.85
C ASN A 66 18.53 -3.70 8.45
N LEU A 67 18.76 -3.06 9.61
CA LEU A 67 20.06 -3.06 10.28
C LEU A 67 20.43 -4.45 10.84
N PRO A 68 21.73 -4.73 11.03
CA PRO A 68 22.21 -6.02 11.55
C PRO A 68 21.55 -6.51 12.82
N ALA A 69 21.18 -5.60 13.73
CA ALA A 69 20.49 -5.97 14.98
C ALA A 69 19.18 -6.72 14.75
N ASN A 70 18.54 -6.51 13.59
CA ASN A 70 17.24 -7.11 13.23
C ASN A 70 17.36 -8.20 12.16
N THR A 71 18.43 -8.16 11.36
CA THR A 71 18.63 -9.11 10.24
C THR A 71 19.71 -10.16 10.52
N GLY A 72 20.38 -10.07 11.66
CA GLY A 72 21.44 -10.97 12.08
C GLY A 72 22.83 -10.35 12.00
N ILE A 73 23.74 -10.86 12.84
CA ILE A 73 25.12 -10.42 12.97
C ILE A 73 26.04 -11.59 12.63
N ALA A 74 27.08 -11.35 11.83
CA ALA A 74 28.09 -12.37 11.52
C ALA A 74 28.93 -12.69 12.77
N THR A 75 29.40 -13.94 12.82
CA THR A 75 30.35 -14.42 13.85
C THR A 75 31.62 -14.88 13.18
N ALA A 76 32.75 -14.80 13.89
CA ALA A 76 34.02 -15.31 13.39
C ALA A 76 34.84 -15.92 14.49
N THR A 77 35.65 -16.91 14.14
CA THR A 77 36.63 -17.60 15.01
C THR A 77 37.96 -17.72 14.29
N ASP A 78 39.04 -17.84 15.06
CA ASP A 78 40.36 -18.11 14.51
C ASP A 78 41.00 -19.30 15.17
N ASN A 79 42.04 -19.88 14.54
CA ASN A 79 42.79 -21.05 15.03
C ASN A 79 43.85 -20.68 16.06
N CYS A 80 44.27 -19.40 16.09
CA CYS A 80 45.23 -18.89 17.05
C CYS A 80 44.55 -18.34 18.31
N THR A 81 45.33 -17.87 19.29
CA THR A 81 44.82 -17.50 20.62
C THR A 81 44.06 -16.17 20.64
N ASP A 82 44.15 -15.44 19.57
CA ASP A 82 43.53 -14.12 19.46
C ASP A 82 42.04 -14.19 19.10
N VAL A 83 41.25 -13.49 19.88
CA VAL A 83 39.81 -13.33 19.64
C VAL A 83 39.62 -12.41 18.42
N VAL A 84 38.88 -12.85 17.40
CA VAL A 84 38.45 -11.97 16.28
C VAL A 84 37.49 -10.93 16.83
N THR A 85 37.99 -9.73 17.08
CA THR A 85 37.21 -8.64 17.71
C THR A 85 36.65 -7.63 16.72
N ASN A 86 37.14 -7.66 15.48
CA ASN A 86 36.77 -6.66 14.47
C ASN A 86 35.99 -7.27 13.32
N ILE A 87 34.64 -7.28 13.47
CA ILE A 87 33.73 -7.65 12.40
C ILE A 87 33.01 -6.38 11.94
N THR A 88 33.17 -6.02 10.69
CA THR A 88 32.55 -4.86 10.03
C THR A 88 31.66 -5.30 8.89
N TYR A 89 30.80 -4.41 8.39
CA TYR A 89 30.00 -4.69 7.21
C TYR A 89 29.92 -3.49 6.28
N ALA A 90 29.64 -3.79 5.01
CA ALA A 90 29.34 -2.80 3.98
C ALA A 90 28.10 -3.27 3.18
N ASP A 91 27.16 -2.37 2.94
CA ASP A 91 25.91 -2.63 2.26
C ASP A 91 25.95 -2.08 0.83
N THR A 92 25.48 -2.89 -0.13
CA THR A 92 25.23 -2.46 -1.51
C THR A 92 23.75 -2.69 -1.81
N ARG A 93 22.98 -1.61 -2.06
CA ARG A 93 21.57 -1.67 -2.41
C ARG A 93 21.40 -1.83 -3.92
N THR A 94 20.50 -2.73 -4.32
CA THR A 94 20.01 -2.89 -5.70
C THR A 94 18.49 -2.70 -5.70
N ASN A 95 18.00 -1.71 -6.44
CA ASN A 95 16.57 -1.41 -6.55
C ASN A 95 15.82 -2.49 -7.33
N GLY A 96 14.59 -2.76 -6.91
CA GLY A 96 13.65 -3.67 -7.56
C GLY A 96 12.63 -2.95 -8.44
N SER A 97 11.39 -3.45 -8.49
CA SER A 97 10.32 -2.97 -9.35
C SER A 97 9.70 -1.63 -8.89
N CYS A 98 9.82 -1.30 -7.61
CA CYS A 98 9.38 -0.06 -6.98
C CYS A 98 10.41 0.36 -5.92
N ASN A 99 10.26 1.55 -5.33
CA ASN A 99 11.23 2.06 -4.36
C ASN A 99 11.34 1.21 -3.10
N ASP A 100 10.23 0.60 -2.67
CA ASP A 100 10.14 -0.18 -1.45
C ASP A 100 10.41 -1.68 -1.68
N ASN A 101 10.72 -2.07 -2.93
CA ASN A 101 11.25 -3.38 -3.30
C ASN A 101 12.71 -3.26 -3.69
N TYR A 102 13.63 -3.82 -2.90
CA TYR A 102 15.06 -3.80 -3.16
C TYR A 102 15.79 -4.93 -2.43
N THR A 103 17.04 -5.17 -2.82
CA THR A 103 17.93 -6.08 -2.11
C THR A 103 19.13 -5.32 -1.57
N ILE A 104 19.63 -5.76 -0.42
CA ILE A 104 20.89 -5.33 0.16
C ILE A 104 21.84 -6.52 0.15
N ALA A 105 22.93 -6.43 -0.60
CA ALA A 105 24.07 -7.32 -0.47
C ALA A 105 24.96 -6.76 0.64
N ARG A 106 24.93 -7.40 1.82
CA ARG A 106 25.73 -7.03 3.00
C ARG A 106 26.96 -7.89 3.07
N VAL A 107 28.12 -7.30 2.79
CA VAL A 107 29.40 -7.97 2.89
C VAL A 107 29.96 -7.77 4.30
N TRP A 108 30.07 -8.86 5.04
CA TRP A 108 30.71 -8.89 6.34
C TRP A 108 32.20 -9.21 6.18
N THR A 109 33.04 -8.50 6.92
CA THR A 109 34.51 -8.71 6.93
C THR A 109 34.99 -8.90 8.36
N ALA A 110 35.67 -10.00 8.61
CA ALA A 110 36.35 -10.28 9.85
C ALA A 110 37.86 -10.11 9.67
N VAL A 111 38.52 -9.49 10.63
CA VAL A 111 39.97 -9.27 10.64
C VAL A 111 40.49 -9.75 12.00
N ASP A 112 41.55 -10.60 11.99
CA ASP A 112 42.23 -11.01 13.20
C ASP A 112 43.27 -9.98 13.69
N SER A 113 43.91 -10.21 14.80
CA SER A 113 44.92 -9.28 15.36
C SER A 113 46.21 -9.22 14.54
N CYS A 114 46.47 -10.24 13.73
CA CYS A 114 47.67 -10.30 12.86
C CYS A 114 47.45 -9.68 11.49
N GLY A 115 46.19 -9.29 11.18
CA GLY A 115 45.81 -8.58 9.93
C GLY A 115 45.32 -9.53 8.82
N ASN A 116 45.16 -10.84 9.09
CA ASN A 116 44.52 -11.72 8.13
C ASN A 116 43.03 -11.44 8.10
N SER A 117 42.42 -11.47 6.91
CA SER A 117 41.01 -11.13 6.75
C SER A 117 40.25 -12.14 5.91
N ASN A 118 38.97 -12.25 6.17
CA ASN A 118 38.02 -13.05 5.42
C ASN A 118 36.65 -12.37 5.38
N ASN A 119 35.82 -12.71 4.39
CA ASN A 119 34.51 -12.12 4.22
C ASN A 119 33.46 -13.18 3.89
N CYS A 120 32.20 -12.80 4.09
CA CYS A 120 31.04 -13.52 3.63
C CYS A 120 29.90 -12.54 3.31
N THR A 121 28.89 -12.97 2.56
CA THR A 121 27.80 -12.12 2.12
C THR A 121 26.45 -12.65 2.62
N GLN A 122 25.65 -11.74 3.17
CA GLN A 122 24.22 -11.93 3.47
C GLN A 122 23.39 -11.13 2.46
N VAL A 123 22.28 -11.68 2.00
CA VAL A 123 21.29 -10.97 1.21
C VAL A 123 20.09 -10.64 2.09
N VAL A 124 19.78 -9.35 2.20
CA VAL A 124 18.54 -8.86 2.83
C VAL A 124 17.62 -8.38 1.72
N THR A 125 16.48 -9.06 1.54
CA THR A 125 15.46 -8.68 0.57
C THR A 125 14.38 -7.87 1.29
N VAL A 126 14.14 -6.65 0.83
CA VAL A 126 13.06 -5.79 1.32
C VAL A 126 11.95 -5.77 0.28
N GLN A 127 10.72 -6.02 0.72
CA GLN A 127 9.54 -6.09 -0.14
C GLN A 127 8.38 -5.38 0.51
N ASP A 128 7.66 -4.60 -0.27
CA ASP A 128 6.33 -4.18 0.10
C ASP A 128 5.30 -5.22 -0.35
N THR A 129 4.61 -5.81 0.62
CA THR A 129 3.53 -6.78 0.42
C THR A 129 2.22 -6.33 1.05
N THR A 130 2.19 -5.12 1.58
CA THR A 130 1.04 -4.55 2.26
C THR A 130 0.15 -3.85 1.24
N ARG A 131 -1.14 -4.08 1.36
CA ARG A 131 -2.13 -3.42 0.50
C ARG A 131 -2.43 -2.02 1.02
N PRO A 132 -2.65 -1.04 0.14
CA PRO A 132 -3.02 0.29 0.57
C PRO A 132 -4.33 0.29 1.36
N ALA A 133 -4.38 1.12 2.40
CA ALA A 133 -5.59 1.36 3.18
C ALA A 133 -6.46 2.38 2.45
N ILE A 134 -7.58 1.93 1.85
CA ILE A 134 -8.52 2.77 1.11
C ILE A 134 -9.73 3.12 1.97
N THR A 135 -10.17 4.39 1.91
CA THR A 135 -11.39 4.90 2.54
C THR A 135 -12.34 5.41 1.48
N CYS A 136 -13.52 4.79 1.40
CA CYS A 136 -14.58 5.22 0.49
C CYS A 136 -15.32 6.45 0.99
N PRO A 137 -15.91 7.26 0.08
CA PRO A 137 -16.94 8.21 0.42
C PRO A 137 -18.16 7.49 1.02
N VAL A 138 -18.93 8.22 1.83
CA VAL A 138 -20.18 7.69 2.39
C VAL A 138 -21.23 7.47 1.30
N ASP A 139 -22.11 6.51 1.54
CA ASP A 139 -23.30 6.31 0.71
C ASP A 139 -24.19 7.54 0.78
N LEU A 140 -24.83 7.89 -0.33
CA LEU A 140 -25.71 9.05 -0.38
C LEU A 140 -26.87 8.85 -1.34
N THR A 141 -27.95 9.63 -1.11
CA THR A 141 -29.08 9.74 -2.01
C THR A 141 -29.07 11.13 -2.62
N ILE A 142 -29.26 11.21 -3.94
CA ILE A 142 -29.34 12.46 -4.70
C ILE A 142 -30.61 12.48 -5.55
N ASN A 143 -31.08 13.69 -5.92
CA ASN A 143 -32.16 13.83 -6.87
C ASN A 143 -31.66 13.51 -8.30
N CYS A 144 -32.55 13.08 -9.17
CA CYS A 144 -32.29 12.74 -10.58
C CYS A 144 -31.58 13.82 -11.37
N GLU A 145 -31.79 15.12 -11.04
CA GLU A 145 -31.10 16.26 -11.65
C GLU A 145 -29.64 16.43 -11.22
N ALA A 146 -29.25 15.82 -10.09
CA ALA A 146 -27.93 16.00 -9.53
C ALA A 146 -26.89 15.20 -10.30
N VAL A 147 -25.70 15.76 -10.45
CA VAL A 147 -24.58 15.09 -11.10
C VAL A 147 -24.03 14.00 -10.18
N ASN A 148 -24.06 12.76 -10.65
CA ASN A 148 -23.63 11.58 -9.89
C ASN A 148 -22.13 11.24 -10.00
N LEU A 149 -21.32 12.12 -10.60
CA LEU A 149 -19.88 11.93 -10.73
C LEU A 149 -19.15 12.06 -9.38
N PRO A 150 -17.95 11.46 -9.21
CA PRO A 150 -17.17 11.54 -7.99
C PRO A 150 -16.95 12.97 -7.45
N ALA A 151 -16.76 13.94 -8.33
CA ALA A 151 -16.58 15.34 -7.94
C ALA A 151 -17.75 15.89 -7.09
N ASN A 152 -18.95 15.33 -7.26
CA ASN A 152 -20.19 15.74 -6.57
C ASN A 152 -20.61 14.75 -5.48
N THR A 153 -20.21 13.47 -5.58
CA THR A 153 -20.63 12.41 -4.67
C THR A 153 -19.52 11.96 -3.71
N GLY A 154 -18.33 12.57 -3.83
CA GLY A 154 -17.16 12.26 -3.03
C GLY A 154 -16.16 11.37 -3.77
N THR A 155 -14.90 11.49 -3.39
CA THR A 155 -13.77 10.71 -3.92
C THR A 155 -13.15 9.86 -2.81
N ALA A 156 -12.72 8.65 -3.16
CA ALA A 156 -11.99 7.81 -2.22
C ALA A 156 -10.59 8.37 -1.96
N THR A 157 -10.07 8.09 -0.77
CA THR A 157 -8.69 8.38 -0.37
C THR A 157 -7.98 7.09 0.00
N ALA A 158 -6.67 7.04 -0.17
CA ALA A 158 -5.89 5.89 0.23
C ALA A 158 -4.52 6.32 0.77
N THR A 159 -4.00 5.52 1.70
CA THR A 159 -2.67 5.64 2.29
C THR A 159 -1.98 4.29 2.28
N ASP A 160 -0.65 4.30 2.31
CA ASP A 160 0.12 3.09 2.47
C ASP A 160 1.12 3.20 3.63
N ASN A 161 1.63 2.05 4.11
CA ASN A 161 2.58 1.96 5.22
C ASN A 161 4.02 2.24 4.81
N CYS A 162 4.36 2.03 3.54
CA CYS A 162 5.68 2.30 3.00
C CYS A 162 5.79 3.75 2.50
N THR A 163 6.92 4.14 1.94
CA THR A 163 7.19 5.54 1.57
C THR A 163 6.46 6.00 0.32
N ASP A 164 5.84 5.08 -0.40
CA ASP A 164 5.19 5.35 -1.66
C ASP A 164 3.80 5.96 -1.48
N ILE A 165 3.60 7.07 -2.18
CA ILE A 165 2.29 7.72 -2.25
C ILE A 165 1.38 6.86 -3.14
N VAL A 166 0.21 6.46 -2.63
CA VAL A 166 -0.84 5.83 -3.45
C VAL A 166 -1.38 6.87 -4.41
N THR A 167 -0.90 6.86 -5.64
CA THR A 167 -1.27 7.85 -6.68
C THR A 167 -2.35 7.37 -7.62
N ASN A 168 -2.64 6.07 -7.64
CA ASN A 168 -3.57 5.48 -8.59
C ASN A 168 -4.85 5.01 -7.90
N ILE A 169 -5.84 5.91 -7.82
CA ILE A 169 -7.19 5.57 -7.37
C ILE A 169 -8.13 5.66 -8.58
N SER A 170 -8.77 4.57 -8.91
CA SER A 170 -9.74 4.45 -10.00
C SER A 170 -11.08 3.95 -9.49
N TYR A 171 -12.13 4.06 -10.32
CA TYR A 171 -13.45 3.52 -9.97
C TYR A 171 -14.15 2.88 -11.17
N VAL A 172 -15.08 1.98 -10.85
CA VAL A 172 -16.01 1.38 -11.81
C VAL A 172 -17.42 1.48 -11.23
N ASP A 173 -18.36 1.96 -12.05
CA ASP A 173 -19.76 2.10 -11.71
C ASP A 173 -20.58 0.98 -12.31
N THR A 174 -21.45 0.39 -11.49
CA THR A 174 -22.49 -0.55 -11.93
C THR A 174 -23.85 0.03 -11.58
N ARG A 175 -24.67 0.34 -12.60
CA ARG A 175 -26.04 0.85 -12.43
C ARG A 175 -27.04 -0.29 -12.30
N THR A 176 -27.95 -0.17 -11.33
CA THR A 176 -29.12 -1.04 -11.18
C THR A 176 -30.37 -0.17 -11.24
N ASN A 177 -31.25 -0.42 -12.21
CA ASN A 177 -32.47 0.33 -12.37
C ASN A 177 -33.49 0.01 -11.28
N GLY A 178 -34.25 1.05 -10.86
CA GLY A 178 -35.34 0.94 -9.91
C GLY A 178 -36.71 0.81 -10.57
N SER A 179 -37.76 1.41 -9.96
CA SER A 179 -39.15 1.34 -10.41
C SER A 179 -39.42 2.15 -11.68
N CYS A 180 -38.64 3.19 -11.91
CA CYS A 180 -38.70 4.07 -13.10
C CYS A 180 -37.27 4.42 -13.56
N ASN A 181 -37.11 5.10 -14.70
CA ASN A 181 -35.81 5.42 -15.26
C ASN A 181 -34.96 6.33 -14.38
N ASP A 182 -35.60 7.24 -13.65
CA ASP A 182 -34.94 8.24 -12.82
C ASP A 182 -34.75 7.79 -11.38
N ASN A 183 -35.22 6.57 -11.06
CA ASN A 183 -34.93 5.86 -9.81
C ASN A 183 -33.96 4.70 -10.08
N TYR A 184 -32.73 4.81 -9.60
CA TYR A 184 -31.69 3.77 -9.76
C TYR A 184 -30.61 3.87 -8.69
N THR A 185 -29.80 2.84 -8.58
CA THR A 185 -28.60 2.85 -7.74
C THR A 185 -27.35 2.69 -8.58
N ILE A 186 -26.28 3.32 -8.16
CA ILE A 186 -24.92 3.13 -8.68
C ILE A 186 -24.09 2.49 -7.57
N ALA A 187 -23.68 1.25 -7.78
CA ALA A 187 -22.62 0.64 -6.98
C ALA A 187 -21.27 1.03 -7.59
N ARG A 188 -20.55 1.93 -6.91
CA ARG A 188 -19.25 2.43 -7.32
C ARG A 188 -18.18 1.71 -6.53
N VAL A 189 -17.35 0.92 -7.22
CA VAL A 189 -16.21 0.23 -6.63
C VAL A 189 -14.95 1.04 -6.90
N TRP A 190 -14.32 1.53 -5.84
CA TRP A 190 -13.05 2.22 -5.88
C TRP A 190 -11.91 1.22 -5.70
N THR A 191 -10.84 1.39 -6.46
CA THR A 191 -9.62 0.56 -6.36
C THR A 191 -8.42 1.48 -6.20
N ALA A 192 -7.63 1.25 -5.16
CA ALA A 192 -6.33 1.89 -4.95
C ALA A 192 -5.23 0.88 -5.24
N ILE A 193 -4.18 1.33 -5.92
CA ILE A 193 -2.99 0.52 -6.24
C ILE A 193 -1.77 1.35 -5.83
N ASP A 194 -0.85 0.73 -5.05
CA ASP A 194 0.43 1.33 -4.72
C ASP A 194 1.44 1.20 -5.86
N SER A 195 2.64 1.73 -5.68
CA SER A 195 3.71 1.68 -6.68
C SER A 195 4.32 0.28 -6.84
N CYS A 196 4.17 -0.59 -5.85
CA CYS A 196 4.66 -1.96 -5.86
C CYS A 196 3.66 -2.96 -6.47
N GLY A 197 2.42 -2.49 -6.75
CA GLY A 197 1.36 -3.27 -7.39
C GLY A 197 0.40 -3.95 -6.42
N ASN A 198 0.51 -3.70 -5.11
CA ASN A 198 -0.49 -4.19 -4.17
C ASN A 198 -1.77 -3.36 -4.32
N SER A 199 -2.93 -3.99 -4.25
CA SER A 199 -4.21 -3.34 -4.48
C SER A 199 -5.25 -3.66 -3.43
N ASN A 200 -6.14 -2.68 -3.19
CA ASN A 200 -7.29 -2.82 -2.30
C ASN A 200 -8.48 -2.05 -2.86
N ASN A 201 -9.67 -2.41 -2.45
CA ASN A 201 -10.89 -1.77 -2.92
C ASN A 201 -11.88 -1.48 -1.79
N CYS A 202 -12.80 -0.58 -2.06
CA CYS A 202 -13.96 -0.30 -1.23
C CYS A 202 -15.14 0.12 -2.11
N ALA A 203 -16.36 0.11 -1.58
CA ALA A 203 -17.58 0.41 -2.33
C ALA A 203 -18.34 1.59 -1.73
N GLN A 204 -18.97 2.38 -2.61
CA GLN A 204 -19.93 3.44 -2.31
C GLN A 204 -21.22 3.14 -3.07
N VAL A 205 -22.37 3.37 -2.44
CA VAL A 205 -23.67 3.32 -3.10
C VAL A 205 -24.19 4.74 -3.26
N VAL A 206 -24.48 5.13 -4.50
CA VAL A 206 -25.18 6.38 -4.83
C VAL A 206 -26.58 6.00 -5.28
N THR A 207 -27.58 6.42 -4.50
CA THR A 207 -29.00 6.26 -4.84
C THR A 207 -29.50 7.50 -5.52
N VAL A 208 -30.02 7.36 -6.73
CA VAL A 208 -30.66 8.45 -7.49
C VAL A 208 -32.15 8.24 -7.43
N GLN A 209 -32.89 9.27 -7.04
CA GLN A 209 -34.35 9.23 -6.90
C GLN A 209 -34.96 10.50 -7.47
N ASP A 210 -36.06 10.32 -8.17
CA ASP A 210 -36.95 11.43 -8.45
C ASP A 210 -37.85 11.64 -7.23
N THR A 211 -37.79 12.82 -6.66
CA THR A 211 -38.58 13.25 -5.50
C THR A 211 -39.43 14.50 -5.81
N THR A 212 -39.39 14.96 -7.04
CA THR A 212 -40.04 16.19 -7.46
C THR A 212 -41.38 15.84 -8.14
N ARG A 213 -42.42 16.52 -7.77
CA ARG A 213 -43.73 16.34 -8.39
C ARG A 213 -43.78 17.08 -9.73
N PRO A 214 -44.48 16.54 -10.76
CA PRO A 214 -44.64 17.21 -12.02
C PRO A 214 -45.34 18.57 -11.86
N ALA A 215 -44.86 19.56 -12.59
CA ALA A 215 -45.47 20.89 -12.66
C ALA A 215 -46.60 20.90 -13.68
N ILE A 216 -47.85 21.07 -13.22
CA ILE A 216 -49.05 21.09 -14.08
C ILE A 216 -49.51 22.49 -14.36
N THR A 217 -49.90 22.77 -15.62
CA THR A 217 -50.51 24.01 -16.06
C THR A 217 -51.95 23.73 -16.50
N CYS A 218 -52.92 24.35 -15.82
CA CYS A 218 -54.34 24.22 -16.15
C CYS A 218 -54.72 25.13 -17.31
N PRO A 219 -55.71 24.72 -18.12
CA PRO A 219 -56.33 25.63 -19.11
C PRO A 219 -57.03 26.78 -18.39
N VAL A 220 -57.25 27.88 -19.11
CA VAL A 220 -57.98 29.04 -18.60
C VAL A 220 -59.47 28.71 -18.39
N ASP A 221 -60.11 29.40 -17.45
CA ASP A 221 -61.53 29.25 -17.22
C ASP A 221 -62.33 29.72 -18.46
N VAL A 222 -63.36 29.00 -18.83
CA VAL A 222 -64.20 29.30 -19.98
C VAL A 222 -65.69 29.26 -19.61
N THR A 223 -66.49 30.11 -20.27
CA THR A 223 -67.95 30.07 -20.23
C THR A 223 -68.46 29.63 -21.59
N ILE A 224 -69.26 28.62 -21.59
CA ILE A 224 -69.83 27.98 -22.79
C ILE A 224 -71.32 27.96 -22.70
N ASN A 225 -72.05 27.90 -23.87
CA ASN A 225 -73.45 27.71 -23.89
C ASN A 225 -73.81 26.28 -23.39
N CYS A 226 -75.04 26.13 -22.79
CA CYS A 226 -75.52 24.88 -22.24
C CYS A 226 -75.58 23.71 -23.25
N GLU A 227 -75.68 24.00 -24.53
CA GLU A 227 -75.68 23.05 -25.64
C GLU A 227 -74.26 22.66 -26.07
N ALA A 228 -73.22 23.35 -25.63
CA ALA A 228 -71.83 23.06 -26.01
C ALA A 228 -71.24 21.91 -25.21
N ASN A 229 -70.36 21.18 -25.86
CA ASN A 229 -69.64 20.07 -25.22
C ASN A 229 -68.59 20.57 -24.22
N ASN A 230 -68.72 20.16 -22.96
CA ASN A 230 -67.86 20.60 -21.85
C ASN A 230 -66.66 19.68 -21.60
N LEU A 231 -66.35 18.73 -22.48
CA LEU A 231 -65.19 17.86 -22.37
C LEU A 231 -63.89 18.65 -22.64
N PRO A 232 -62.75 18.21 -22.08
CA PRO A 232 -61.45 18.86 -22.24
C PRO A 232 -61.08 19.20 -23.69
N ALA A 233 -61.41 18.33 -24.63
CA ALA A 233 -61.15 18.60 -26.07
C ALA A 233 -61.76 19.89 -26.61
N ASN A 234 -62.82 20.43 -25.95
CA ASN A 234 -63.52 21.64 -26.34
C ASN A 234 -63.29 22.83 -25.37
N THR A 235 -62.91 22.54 -24.14
CA THR A 235 -62.75 23.56 -23.08
C THR A 235 -61.29 23.78 -22.69
N GLY A 236 -60.36 23.07 -23.29
CA GLY A 236 -58.93 23.13 -23.01
C GLY A 236 -58.46 21.93 -22.17
N SER A 237 -57.23 21.51 -22.45
CA SER A 237 -56.52 20.44 -21.74
C SER A 237 -55.37 20.99 -20.93
N SER A 238 -55.06 20.38 -19.80
CA SER A 238 -53.87 20.68 -19.04
C SER A 238 -52.62 20.13 -19.72
N SER A 239 -51.49 20.72 -19.40
CA SER A 239 -50.16 20.21 -19.73
C SER A 239 -49.35 20.06 -18.44
N ALA A 240 -48.39 19.18 -18.44
CA ALA A 240 -47.47 19.00 -17.31
C ALA A 240 -46.05 18.74 -17.81
N THR A 241 -45.10 19.20 -17.03
CA THR A 241 -43.65 18.95 -17.23
C THR A 241 -43.02 18.47 -15.94
N ASP A 242 -41.97 17.70 -16.06
CA ASP A 242 -41.18 17.29 -14.95
C ASP A 242 -39.71 17.71 -15.09
N ASN A 243 -38.97 17.74 -13.99
CA ASN A 243 -37.56 18.16 -13.93
C ASN A 243 -36.60 17.03 -14.35
N CYS A 244 -37.02 15.76 -14.20
CA CYS A 244 -36.25 14.60 -14.61
C CYS A 244 -36.53 14.24 -16.10
N THR A 245 -35.96 13.15 -16.57
CA THR A 245 -36.06 12.78 -18.01
C THR A 245 -37.39 12.15 -18.38
N ASP A 246 -38.21 11.84 -17.38
CA ASP A 246 -39.48 11.16 -17.56
C ASP A 246 -40.56 12.06 -18.14
N ILE A 247 -41.20 11.59 -19.19
CA ILE A 247 -42.35 12.28 -19.78
C ILE A 247 -43.55 12.04 -18.86
N VAL A 248 -44.19 13.11 -18.41
CA VAL A 248 -45.49 13.02 -17.72
C VAL A 248 -46.52 12.50 -18.69
N THR A 249 -46.83 11.23 -18.61
CA THR A 249 -47.73 10.55 -19.56
C THR A 249 -49.18 10.42 -19.08
N ASN A 250 -49.37 10.60 -17.76
CA ASN A 250 -50.67 10.34 -17.15
C ASN A 250 -51.27 11.60 -16.56
N ILE A 251 -52.06 12.36 -17.36
CA ILE A 251 -52.83 13.48 -16.89
C ILE A 251 -54.31 13.08 -16.90
N THR A 252 -54.91 13.11 -15.72
CA THR A 252 -56.33 12.74 -15.51
C THR A 252 -57.08 13.96 -14.96
N TYR A 253 -58.41 13.89 -15.00
CA TYR A 253 -59.24 14.91 -14.39
C TYR A 253 -60.49 14.32 -13.70
N ALA A 254 -61.00 15.06 -12.73
CA ALA A 254 -62.24 14.80 -12.04
C ALA A 254 -63.12 16.08 -12.05
N ASP A 255 -64.36 15.96 -12.41
CA ASP A 255 -65.32 17.02 -12.49
C ASP A 255 -66.26 17.03 -11.28
N THR A 256 -66.49 18.21 -10.70
CA THR A 256 -67.49 18.44 -9.68
C THR A 256 -68.50 19.50 -10.24
N ARG A 257 -69.76 19.10 -10.40
CA ARG A 257 -70.83 19.99 -10.89
C ARG A 257 -71.58 20.65 -9.71
N THR A 258 -71.73 21.98 -9.82
CA THR A 258 -72.56 22.77 -8.90
C THR A 258 -73.66 23.45 -9.70
N ASN A 259 -74.94 23.18 -9.36
CA ASN A 259 -76.09 23.74 -10.03
C ASN A 259 -76.29 25.22 -9.64
N GLY A 260 -76.66 26.01 -10.62
CA GLY A 260 -77.02 27.44 -10.44
C GLY A 260 -78.48 27.62 -10.17
N SER A 261 -79.00 28.79 -10.58
CA SER A 261 -80.39 29.24 -10.36
C SER A 261 -81.46 28.48 -11.18
N CYS A 262 -81.07 27.80 -12.26
CA CYS A 262 -81.88 26.90 -13.07
C CYS A 262 -81.03 25.70 -13.55
N ASN A 263 -81.75 24.68 -14.09
CA ASN A 263 -81.08 23.43 -14.46
C ASN A 263 -80.00 23.55 -15.53
N ASP A 264 -80.11 24.54 -16.43
CA ASP A 264 -79.17 24.71 -17.51
C ASP A 264 -78.04 25.73 -17.17
N ASN A 265 -78.08 26.30 -15.96
CA ASN A 265 -76.99 27.08 -15.40
C ASN A 265 -76.25 26.28 -14.32
N TYR A 266 -75.02 25.93 -14.59
CA TYR A 266 -74.18 25.21 -13.65
C TYR A 266 -72.70 25.56 -13.87
N THR A 267 -71.88 25.29 -12.87
CA THR A 267 -70.41 25.34 -12.97
C THR A 267 -69.84 23.92 -12.85
N ILE A 268 -68.79 23.68 -13.58
CA ILE A 268 -67.98 22.46 -13.44
C ILE A 268 -66.60 22.92 -12.90
N ALA A 269 -66.28 22.50 -11.69
CA ALA A 269 -64.93 22.60 -11.16
C ALA A 269 -64.18 21.34 -11.58
N ARG A 270 -63.20 21.49 -12.45
CA ARG A 270 -62.40 20.40 -12.98
C ARG A 270 -61.03 20.41 -12.29
N VAL A 271 -60.71 19.34 -11.55
CA VAL A 271 -59.41 19.15 -10.92
C VAL A 271 -58.58 18.24 -11.82
N TRP A 272 -57.44 18.76 -12.22
CA TRP A 272 -56.46 17.98 -13.00
C TRP A 272 -55.41 17.39 -12.10
N THR A 273 -55.00 16.15 -12.38
CA THR A 273 -53.92 15.44 -11.67
C THR A 273 -52.91 14.94 -12.71
N ALA A 274 -51.66 15.29 -12.51
CA ALA A 274 -50.54 14.78 -13.29
C ALA A 274 -49.71 13.84 -12.40
N VAL A 275 -49.32 12.71 -12.93
CA VAL A 275 -48.45 11.75 -12.30
C VAL A 275 -47.32 11.41 -13.27
N ASP A 276 -46.08 11.49 -12.81
CA ASP A 276 -44.91 11.05 -13.58
C ASP A 276 -44.76 9.53 -13.53
N SER A 277 -43.70 8.98 -14.12
CA SER A 277 -43.46 7.55 -14.16
C SER A 277 -42.92 6.99 -12.83
N CYS A 278 -42.46 7.87 -11.94
CA CYS A 278 -41.93 7.51 -10.63
C CYS A 278 -42.99 7.56 -9.51
N GLY A 279 -44.18 8.21 -9.77
CA GLY A 279 -45.32 8.26 -8.85
C GLY A 279 -45.32 9.49 -7.98
#